data_98c0ed730d0e259620c9be6b56502bba
#
_entry.id   98c0ed730d0e259620c9be6b56502bba
#
_cell.length_a   1.000
_cell.length_b   1.000
_cell.length_c   1.000
_cell.angle_alpha   90.00
_cell.angle_beta   90.00
_cell.angle_gamma   90.00
#
_symmetry.space_group_name_H-M   'P 1'
#
loop_
_entity.id
_entity.type
_entity.pdbx_description
1 polymer ?
#
loop_
_entity_poly.entity_id
_entity_poly.type
_entity_poly.pdbx_seq_one_letter_code
_entity_poly.pdbx_strand_id
1 'polypeptide(L)'
;MLKRSITFKNLDGESITRDFYFNLSMPEVTELEFDMKGGMSAYWTDIVERKAAGELLRAYKDIVRRAFGVRDDDGITFNKSDEISRKFLQSDAYTVLFMEFFGPESSDTEFTNWLRAIVPPELVAKMPEALPVQENQAVGARTKPEGYSREELLNMDQVQFDTLAGTDPQKMSRE
;
A
#
# COMPACT_ATOMS: atom_id res chain seq x y z
N MET A 1 8.91 -16.77 7.84
CA MET A 1 8.10 -16.89 6.60
C MET A 1 6.63 -16.74 6.97
N LEU A 2 5.93 -15.82 6.33
CA LEU A 2 4.51 -15.53 6.52
C LEU A 2 3.70 -16.23 5.44
N LYS A 3 2.65 -16.96 5.85
CA LYS A 3 1.62 -17.50 4.97
C LYS A 3 0.37 -16.61 5.06
N ARG A 4 -0.17 -16.19 3.92
CA ARG A 4 -1.43 -15.43 3.83
C ARG A 4 -2.40 -16.14 2.89
N SER A 5 -3.57 -16.48 3.40
CA SER A 5 -4.68 -16.95 2.58
C SER A 5 -5.47 -15.75 2.08
N ILE A 6 -5.49 -15.55 0.76
CA ILE A 6 -6.17 -14.42 0.13
C ILE A 6 -7.32 -14.95 -0.73
N THR A 7 -8.50 -14.38 -0.53
CA THR A 7 -9.69 -14.65 -1.36
C THR A 7 -9.82 -13.53 -2.39
N PHE A 8 -9.83 -13.89 -3.66
CA PHE A 8 -9.90 -12.93 -4.77
C PHE A 8 -10.71 -13.52 -5.95
N LYS A 9 -11.04 -12.71 -6.94
CA LYS A 9 -11.69 -13.18 -8.16
C LYS A 9 -10.64 -13.59 -9.20
N ASN A 10 -10.84 -14.75 -9.83
CA ASN A 10 -10.05 -15.13 -11.00
C ASN A 10 -10.52 -14.37 -12.25
N LEU A 11 -9.85 -14.58 -13.39
CA LEU A 11 -10.22 -13.92 -14.66
C LEU A 11 -11.59 -14.35 -15.20
N ASP A 12 -12.13 -15.47 -14.73
CA ASP A 12 -13.47 -15.96 -15.06
C ASP A 12 -14.55 -15.41 -14.11
N GLY A 13 -14.15 -14.58 -13.14
CA GLY A 13 -15.04 -13.94 -12.15
C GLY A 13 -15.39 -14.82 -10.95
N GLU A 14 -14.80 -16.02 -10.84
CA GLU A 14 -15.02 -16.92 -9.73
C GLU A 14 -14.21 -16.50 -8.49
N SER A 15 -14.84 -16.58 -7.31
CA SER A 15 -14.16 -16.32 -6.05
C SER A 15 -13.32 -17.54 -5.63
N ILE A 16 -12.02 -17.36 -5.56
CA ILE A 16 -11.07 -18.41 -5.16
C ILE A 16 -10.23 -17.96 -3.98
N THR A 17 -9.85 -18.91 -3.12
CA THR A 17 -8.92 -18.67 -2.01
C THR A 17 -7.63 -19.42 -2.28
N ARG A 18 -6.50 -18.72 -2.17
CA ARG A 18 -5.17 -19.32 -2.30
C ARG A 18 -4.23 -18.86 -1.22
N ASP A 19 -3.26 -19.69 -0.90
CA ASP A 19 -2.18 -19.41 0.04
C ASP A 19 -1.00 -18.78 -0.70
N PHE A 20 -0.58 -17.63 -0.19
CA PHE A 20 0.59 -16.89 -0.67
C PHE A 20 1.63 -16.81 0.45
N TYR A 21 2.89 -16.87 0.07
CA TYR A 21 4.00 -16.91 1.00
C TYR A 21 4.91 -15.71 0.81
N PHE A 22 5.32 -15.11 1.94
CA PHE A 22 6.21 -13.96 1.98
C PHE A 22 7.31 -14.17 3.00
N ASN A 23 8.53 -13.84 2.62
CA ASN A 23 9.68 -13.94 3.50
C ASN A 23 10.80 -13.02 3.01
N LEU A 24 11.46 -12.37 3.92
CA LEU A 24 12.75 -11.71 3.68
C LEU A 24 13.81 -12.42 4.52
N SER A 25 14.85 -12.90 3.87
CA SER A 25 16.02 -13.49 4.53
C SER A 25 16.91 -12.42 5.14
N MET A 26 17.79 -12.79 6.07
CA MET A 26 18.75 -11.87 6.67
C MET A 26 19.61 -11.13 5.62
N PRO A 27 20.20 -11.78 4.59
CA PRO A 27 20.92 -11.08 3.53
C PRO A 27 20.07 -10.04 2.81
N GLU A 28 18.81 -10.39 2.43
CA GLU A 28 17.91 -9.48 1.71
C GLU A 28 17.54 -8.25 2.54
N VAL A 29 17.31 -8.42 3.85
CA VAL A 29 17.07 -7.26 4.73
C VAL A 29 18.32 -6.41 4.90
N THR A 30 19.48 -7.04 4.98
CA THR A 30 20.76 -6.31 5.04
C THR A 30 21.00 -5.50 3.76
N GLU A 31 20.70 -6.06 2.59
CA GLU A 31 20.76 -5.33 1.31
C GLU A 31 19.80 -4.14 1.31
N LEU A 32 18.55 -4.33 1.78
CA LEU A 32 17.58 -3.25 1.90
C LEU A 32 18.06 -2.12 2.85
N GLU A 33 18.71 -2.47 3.96
CA GLU A 33 19.31 -1.49 4.87
C GLU A 33 20.40 -0.66 4.20
N PHE A 34 21.22 -1.26 3.33
CA PHE A 34 22.25 -0.53 2.59
C PHE A 34 21.69 0.27 1.42
N ASP A 35 20.67 -0.24 0.72
CA ASP A 35 20.03 0.44 -0.40
C ASP A 35 19.25 1.70 0.03
N MET A 36 18.74 1.71 1.28
CA MET A 36 17.93 2.81 1.80
C MET A 36 18.82 3.82 2.56
N LYS A 37 18.75 5.08 2.14
CA LYS A 37 19.54 6.16 2.76
C LYS A 37 19.19 6.31 4.26
N GLY A 38 20.15 6.04 5.11
CA GLY A 38 19.99 6.10 6.57
C GLY A 38 19.38 4.82 7.16
N GLY A 39 19.25 3.75 6.36
CA GLY A 39 18.63 2.49 6.76
C GLY A 39 17.12 2.49 6.59
N MET A 40 16.52 1.31 6.70
CA MET A 40 15.09 1.10 6.44
C MET A 40 14.20 1.96 7.35
N SER A 41 14.50 2.02 8.64
CA SER A 41 13.71 2.81 9.61
C SER A 41 13.72 4.31 9.30
N ALA A 42 14.89 4.90 9.05
CA ALA A 42 15.01 6.33 8.73
C ALA A 42 14.35 6.65 7.38
N TYR A 43 14.48 5.77 6.41
CA TYR A 43 13.84 5.92 5.10
C TYR A 43 12.31 5.96 5.19
N TRP A 44 11.70 5.05 5.95
CA TRP A 44 10.25 5.04 6.16
C TRP A 44 9.78 6.28 6.91
N THR A 45 10.49 6.69 7.95
CA THR A 45 10.15 7.89 8.72
C THR A 45 10.19 9.13 7.83
N ASP A 46 11.22 9.29 7.01
CA ASP A 46 11.37 10.42 6.07
C ASP A 46 10.24 10.46 5.03
N ILE A 47 9.88 9.32 4.42
CA ILE A 47 8.77 9.24 3.46
C ILE A 47 7.46 9.72 4.10
N VAL A 48 7.22 9.30 5.32
CA VAL A 48 5.99 9.64 6.03
C VAL A 48 5.97 11.11 6.43
N GLU A 49 7.05 11.62 7.04
CA GLU A 49 7.16 13.03 7.43
C GLU A 49 6.97 13.98 6.24
N ARG A 50 7.55 13.62 5.09
CA ARG A 50 7.39 14.39 3.84
C ARG A 50 6.05 14.19 3.13
N LYS A 51 5.20 13.29 3.62
CA LYS A 51 3.93 12.90 2.98
C LYS A 51 4.11 12.44 1.52
N ALA A 52 5.19 11.72 1.23
CA ALA A 52 5.57 11.29 -0.11
C ALA A 52 4.82 10.00 -0.52
N ALA A 53 3.50 10.07 -0.67
CA ALA A 53 2.65 8.91 -0.96
C ALA A 53 3.13 8.08 -2.16
N GLY A 54 3.61 8.73 -3.22
CA GLY A 54 4.14 8.03 -4.40
C GLY A 54 5.42 7.24 -4.11
N GLU A 55 6.29 7.71 -3.20
CA GLU A 55 7.48 6.99 -2.77
C GLU A 55 7.11 5.82 -1.85
N LEU A 56 6.15 6.03 -0.95
CA LEU A 56 5.60 4.99 -0.08
C LEU A 56 5.08 3.79 -0.89
N LEU A 57 4.28 4.05 -1.91
CA LEU A 57 3.72 3.01 -2.77
C LEU A 57 4.79 2.27 -3.58
N ARG A 58 5.83 2.97 -4.05
CA ARG A 58 6.96 2.33 -4.75
C ARG A 58 7.75 1.42 -3.81
N ALA A 59 8.08 1.91 -2.62
CA ALA A 59 8.79 1.16 -1.61
C ALA A 59 7.99 -0.08 -1.15
N TYR A 60 6.69 0.07 -0.92
CA TYR A 60 5.79 -1.06 -0.65
C TYR A 60 5.86 -2.11 -1.76
N LYS A 61 5.68 -1.70 -3.01
CA LYS A 61 5.72 -2.60 -4.16
C LYS A 61 7.06 -3.34 -4.30
N ASP A 62 8.16 -2.65 -4.02
CA ASP A 62 9.49 -3.26 -4.06
C ASP A 62 9.68 -4.30 -2.95
N ILE A 63 9.22 -4.01 -1.73
CA ILE A 63 9.24 -4.97 -0.62
C ILE A 63 8.38 -6.20 -0.94
N VAL A 64 7.15 -6.02 -1.44
CA VAL A 64 6.29 -7.14 -1.84
C VAL A 64 6.97 -7.99 -2.90
N ARG A 65 7.60 -7.36 -3.91
CA ARG A 65 8.32 -8.05 -4.98
C ARG A 65 9.48 -8.91 -4.44
N ARG A 66 10.25 -8.38 -3.48
CA ARG A 66 11.38 -9.08 -2.85
C ARG A 66 10.94 -10.17 -1.88
N ALA A 67 9.82 -9.96 -1.18
CA ALA A 67 9.33 -10.87 -0.16
C ALA A 67 8.53 -12.05 -0.73
N PHE A 68 7.83 -11.84 -1.85
CA PHE A 68 6.96 -12.86 -2.44
C PHE A 68 7.76 -14.00 -3.05
N GLY A 69 7.29 -15.23 -2.85
CA GLY A 69 7.87 -16.41 -3.46
C GLY A 69 6.92 -17.61 -3.40
N VAL A 70 7.35 -18.69 -4.03
CA VAL A 70 6.64 -19.97 -4.05
C VAL A 70 7.47 -20.99 -3.26
N ARG A 71 6.81 -21.65 -2.32
CA ARG A 71 7.39 -22.74 -1.56
C ARG A 71 7.34 -24.01 -2.39
N ASP A 72 8.46 -24.72 -2.48
CA ASP A 72 8.50 -26.06 -3.08
C ASP A 72 7.87 -27.11 -2.17
N ASP A 73 7.42 -28.20 -2.77
CA ASP A 73 6.77 -29.32 -2.07
C ASP A 73 7.72 -30.04 -1.11
N ASP A 74 9.05 -29.94 -1.34
CA ASP A 74 10.08 -30.48 -0.44
C ASP A 74 10.17 -29.73 0.90
N GLY A 75 9.56 -28.52 0.99
CA GLY A 75 9.55 -27.69 2.17
C GLY A 75 10.90 -27.05 2.52
N ILE A 76 11.92 -27.19 1.67
CA ILE A 76 13.28 -26.68 1.88
C ILE A 76 13.50 -25.42 1.07
N THR A 77 13.03 -25.41 -0.18
CA THR A 77 13.30 -24.33 -1.13
C THR A 77 12.15 -23.32 -1.13
N PHE A 78 12.52 -22.05 -1.12
CA PHE A 78 11.60 -20.92 -1.31
C PHE A 78 12.03 -20.15 -2.55
N ASN A 79 11.33 -20.41 -3.65
CA ASN A 79 11.68 -19.88 -4.96
C ASN A 79 11.19 -18.44 -5.11
N LYS A 80 12.15 -17.56 -5.39
CA LYS A 80 11.92 -16.16 -5.72
C LYS A 80 12.53 -15.85 -7.08
N SER A 81 11.78 -15.18 -7.93
CA SER A 81 12.28 -14.63 -9.18
C SER A 81 11.42 -13.45 -9.61
N ASP A 82 11.97 -12.61 -10.48
CA ASP A 82 11.21 -11.48 -11.05
C ASP A 82 9.96 -11.94 -11.81
N GLU A 83 10.01 -13.11 -12.43
CA GLU A 83 8.86 -13.69 -13.13
C GLU A 83 7.74 -14.08 -12.14
N ILE A 84 8.11 -14.79 -11.05
CA ILE A 84 7.18 -15.21 -10.00
C ILE A 84 6.52 -13.98 -9.35
N SER A 85 7.33 -13.01 -8.96
CA SER A 85 6.85 -11.77 -8.33
C SER A 85 5.97 -10.95 -9.27
N ARG A 86 6.32 -10.86 -10.56
CA ARG A 86 5.52 -10.16 -11.57
C ARG A 86 4.15 -10.80 -11.75
N LYS A 87 4.05 -12.13 -11.79
CA LYS A 87 2.77 -12.84 -11.88
C LYS A 87 1.86 -12.51 -10.70
N PHE A 88 2.41 -12.46 -9.50
CA PHE A 88 1.64 -12.06 -8.30
C PHE A 88 1.20 -10.59 -8.38
N LEU A 89 2.10 -9.67 -8.71
CA LEU A 89 1.79 -8.24 -8.80
C LEU A 89 0.75 -7.89 -9.89
N GLN A 90 0.53 -8.78 -10.85
CA GLN A 90 -0.48 -8.65 -11.91
C GLN A 90 -1.80 -9.37 -11.59
N SER A 91 -1.91 -10.01 -10.44
CA SER A 91 -3.12 -10.74 -10.03
C SER A 91 -4.05 -9.89 -9.15
N ASP A 92 -5.33 -10.23 -9.12
CA ASP A 92 -6.30 -9.61 -8.20
C ASP A 92 -5.97 -9.92 -6.74
N ALA A 93 -5.23 -10.99 -6.44
CA ALA A 93 -4.73 -11.25 -5.10
C ALA A 93 -3.82 -10.12 -4.58
N TYR A 94 -3.00 -9.52 -5.45
CA TYR A 94 -2.21 -8.34 -5.09
C TYR A 94 -3.11 -7.12 -4.84
N THR A 95 -4.17 -6.93 -5.61
CA THR A 95 -5.14 -5.86 -5.40
C THR A 95 -5.80 -5.98 -4.03
N VAL A 96 -6.22 -7.19 -3.63
CA VAL A 96 -6.79 -7.44 -2.30
C VAL A 96 -5.78 -7.11 -1.20
N LEU A 97 -4.53 -7.59 -1.31
CA LEU A 97 -3.46 -7.29 -0.34
C LEU A 97 -3.17 -5.79 -0.26
N PHE A 98 -3.16 -5.09 -1.39
CA PHE A 98 -2.98 -3.64 -1.44
C PHE A 98 -4.11 -2.89 -0.73
N MET A 99 -5.36 -3.27 -0.98
CA MET A 99 -6.53 -2.65 -0.34
C MET A 99 -6.60 -2.92 1.16
N GLU A 100 -6.08 -4.05 1.62
CA GLU A 100 -5.95 -4.36 3.04
C GLU A 100 -5.02 -3.36 3.75
N PHE A 101 -3.95 -2.91 3.11
CA PHE A 101 -2.97 -1.99 3.71
C PHE A 101 -3.25 -0.52 3.45
N PHE A 102 -3.84 -0.18 2.32
CA PHE A 102 -4.02 1.21 1.86
C PHE A 102 -5.47 1.55 1.48
N GLY A 103 -6.39 0.62 1.71
CA GLY A 103 -7.81 0.85 1.46
C GLY A 103 -8.47 1.74 2.53
N PRO A 104 -9.71 2.18 2.29
CA PRO A 104 -10.42 3.07 3.20
C PRO A 104 -10.74 2.44 4.57
N GLU A 105 -10.70 1.12 4.67
CA GLU A 105 -10.95 0.35 5.90
C GLU A 105 -9.66 -0.17 6.55
N SER A 106 -8.49 0.14 5.97
CA SER A 106 -7.20 -0.30 6.51
C SER A 106 -6.88 0.39 7.82
N SER A 107 -6.24 -0.34 8.74
CA SER A 107 -5.65 0.26 9.94
C SER A 107 -4.18 0.63 9.70
N ASP A 108 -3.72 1.71 10.35
CA ASP A 108 -2.34 2.21 10.22
C ASP A 108 -1.27 1.18 10.63
N THR A 109 -1.69 0.12 11.33
CA THR A 109 -0.78 -0.90 11.85
C THR A 109 -0.70 -2.16 10.99
N GLU A 110 -1.64 -2.39 10.05
CA GLU A 110 -1.69 -3.65 9.29
C GLU A 110 -0.46 -3.87 8.43
N PHE A 111 -0.03 -2.85 7.69
CA PHE A 111 1.19 -2.92 6.89
C PHE A 111 2.43 -3.14 7.78
N THR A 112 2.52 -2.44 8.91
CA THR A 112 3.62 -2.61 9.86
C THR A 112 3.68 -4.02 10.44
N ASN A 113 2.53 -4.58 10.83
CA ASN A 113 2.44 -5.94 11.34
C ASN A 113 2.82 -6.96 10.28
N TRP A 114 2.37 -6.76 9.04
CA TRP A 114 2.74 -7.60 7.91
C TRP A 114 4.25 -7.55 7.66
N LEU A 115 4.85 -6.35 7.63
CA LEU A 115 6.29 -6.16 7.44
C LEU A 115 7.11 -6.86 8.52
N ARG A 116 6.70 -6.74 9.79
CA ARG A 116 7.33 -7.46 10.91
C ARG A 116 7.24 -8.98 10.78
N ALA A 117 6.14 -9.49 10.22
CA ALA A 117 5.93 -10.93 10.06
C ALA A 117 6.77 -11.56 8.93
N ILE A 118 7.22 -10.77 7.95
CA ILE A 118 8.05 -11.25 6.83
C ILE A 118 9.55 -11.12 7.06
N VAL A 119 9.96 -10.30 8.03
CA VAL A 119 11.36 -10.04 8.39
C VAL A 119 11.83 -11.06 9.43
N PRO A 120 13.14 -11.44 9.46
CA PRO A 120 13.69 -12.29 10.51
C PRO A 120 13.43 -11.75 11.93
N PRO A 121 13.09 -12.60 12.90
CA PRO A 121 12.75 -12.18 14.26
C PRO A 121 13.82 -11.34 14.95
N GLU A 122 15.09 -11.60 14.65
CA GLU A 122 16.24 -10.90 15.22
C GLU A 122 16.28 -9.42 14.83
N LEU A 123 15.64 -9.06 13.71
CA LEU A 123 15.57 -7.69 13.21
C LEU A 123 14.29 -6.97 13.62
N VAL A 124 13.24 -7.71 13.98
CA VAL A 124 11.96 -7.13 14.40
C VAL A 124 12.12 -6.19 15.58
N ALA A 125 13.01 -6.53 16.53
CA ALA A 125 13.28 -5.71 17.72
C ALA A 125 13.90 -4.34 17.39
N LYS A 126 14.47 -4.17 16.21
CA LYS A 126 15.07 -2.91 15.72
C LYS A 126 14.11 -2.07 14.88
N MET A 127 12.95 -2.61 14.55
CA MET A 127 11.94 -1.91 13.75
C MET A 127 11.10 -0.97 14.63
N PRO A 128 10.69 0.20 14.12
CA PRO A 128 9.78 1.10 14.83
C PRO A 128 8.46 0.39 15.16
N GLU A 129 7.84 0.77 16.27
CA GLU A 129 6.62 0.13 16.79
C GLU A 129 5.42 0.35 15.85
N ALA A 130 5.35 1.49 15.19
CA ALA A 130 4.42 1.77 14.10
C ALA A 130 5.15 2.54 13.00
N LEU A 131 4.93 2.13 11.74
CA LEU A 131 5.18 3.02 10.61
C LEU A 131 3.94 3.92 10.53
N PRO A 132 4.08 5.24 10.60
CA PRO A 132 2.94 6.13 10.46
C PRO A 132 2.41 6.03 9.03
N VAL A 133 1.42 5.17 8.82
CA VAL A 133 0.61 5.18 7.60
C VAL A 133 -0.35 6.36 7.75
N GLN A 134 -0.29 7.29 6.85
CA GLN A 134 -1.11 8.51 6.90
C GLN A 134 -2.60 8.18 6.93
N GLU A 135 -3.34 8.89 7.80
CA GLU A 135 -4.77 9.10 7.60
C GLU A 135 -5.02 9.41 6.12
N ASN A 136 -5.70 8.49 5.44
CA ASN A 136 -6.10 8.64 4.06
C ASN A 136 -6.94 9.91 3.92
N GLN A 137 -6.30 11.00 3.52
CA GLN A 137 -7.04 11.96 2.71
C GLN A 137 -7.26 11.26 1.37
N ALA A 138 -8.45 10.71 1.23
CA ALA A 138 -8.91 10.06 0.01
C ALA A 138 -8.52 10.91 -1.17
N VAL A 139 -7.63 10.37 -2.01
CA VAL A 139 -7.33 10.95 -3.31
C VAL A 139 -8.63 10.95 -4.08
N GLY A 140 -9.30 12.10 -4.13
CA GLY A 140 -10.53 12.29 -4.89
C GLY A 140 -11.84 12.37 -4.11
N ALA A 141 -11.86 12.41 -2.77
CA ALA A 141 -13.05 12.86 -2.07
C ALA A 141 -13.16 14.39 -2.23
N ARG A 142 -13.97 14.81 -3.19
CA ARG A 142 -14.49 16.18 -3.19
C ARG A 142 -15.13 16.39 -1.83
N THR A 143 -14.54 17.21 -0.99
CA THR A 143 -15.10 17.57 0.33
C THR A 143 -16.48 18.13 0.08
N LYS A 144 -17.49 17.45 0.63
CA LYS A 144 -18.87 17.93 0.62
C LYS A 144 -18.88 19.29 1.33
N PRO A 145 -19.35 20.38 0.68
CA PRO A 145 -19.48 21.66 1.35
C PRO A 145 -20.39 21.49 2.58
N GLU A 146 -19.94 21.93 3.74
CA GLU A 146 -20.76 21.84 4.95
C GLU A 146 -22.03 22.68 4.79
N GLY A 147 -23.19 22.08 5.05
CA GLY A 147 -24.48 22.75 5.08
C GLY A 147 -25.43 22.41 3.93
N TYR A 148 -25.04 21.62 2.95
CA TYR A 148 -25.92 21.25 1.83
C TYR A 148 -26.36 19.79 1.88
N SER A 149 -27.64 19.53 1.57
CA SER A 149 -28.18 18.18 1.46
C SER A 149 -27.73 17.51 0.15
N ARG A 150 -27.81 16.17 0.09
CA ARG A 150 -27.46 15.41 -1.12
C ARG A 150 -28.30 15.81 -2.34
N GLU A 151 -29.58 16.18 -2.11
CA GLU A 151 -30.52 16.57 -3.17
C GLU A 151 -30.22 17.98 -3.69
N GLU A 152 -29.78 18.90 -2.83
CA GLU A 152 -29.35 20.24 -3.23
C GLU A 152 -28.09 20.21 -4.07
N LEU A 153 -27.13 19.34 -3.71
CA LEU A 153 -25.87 19.16 -4.46
C LEU A 153 -26.08 18.53 -5.85
N LEU A 154 -27.11 17.68 -6.01
CA LEU A 154 -27.46 17.05 -7.29
C LEU A 154 -28.14 18.03 -8.26
N ASN A 155 -28.79 19.07 -7.74
CA ASN A 155 -29.46 20.09 -8.53
C ASN A 155 -28.61 21.34 -8.81
N MET A 156 -27.39 21.39 -8.30
CA MET A 156 -26.44 22.49 -8.57
C MET A 156 -25.78 22.30 -9.94
N ASP A 157 -25.62 23.39 -10.69
CA ASP A 157 -24.79 23.37 -11.87
C ASP A 157 -23.29 23.36 -11.52
N GLN A 158 -22.45 23.01 -12.49
CA GLN A 158 -21.01 22.84 -12.33
C GLN A 158 -20.33 24.12 -11.81
N VAL A 159 -20.81 25.29 -12.23
CA VAL A 159 -20.25 26.60 -11.86
C VAL A 159 -20.53 26.95 -10.40
N GLN A 160 -21.76 26.64 -9.93
CA GLN A 160 -22.15 26.84 -8.52
C GLN A 160 -21.37 25.90 -7.60
N PHE A 161 -21.13 24.67 -8.00
CA PHE A 161 -20.35 23.72 -7.23
C PHE A 161 -18.88 24.14 -7.10
N ASP A 162 -18.26 24.59 -8.20
CA ASP A 162 -16.86 25.02 -8.23
C ASP A 162 -16.62 26.31 -7.42
N THR A 163 -17.61 27.19 -7.36
CA THR A 163 -17.58 28.41 -6.53
C THR A 163 -17.62 28.08 -5.03
N LEU A 164 -18.43 27.10 -4.63
CA LEU A 164 -18.54 26.65 -3.24
C LEU A 164 -17.33 25.84 -2.78
N ALA A 165 -16.71 25.09 -3.69
CA ALA A 165 -15.49 24.32 -3.44
C ALA A 165 -14.22 25.18 -3.38
N GLY A 166 -14.34 26.52 -3.54
CA GLY A 166 -13.20 27.45 -3.49
C GLY A 166 -12.32 27.45 -4.72
N THR A 167 -12.72 26.77 -5.80
CA THR A 167 -12.08 26.80 -7.11
C THR A 167 -12.79 27.80 -8.00
N ASP A 168 -12.51 29.09 -7.83
CA ASP A 168 -13.03 30.15 -8.70
C ASP A 168 -12.23 30.17 -10.02
N PRO A 169 -12.84 29.80 -11.16
CA PRO A 169 -12.13 29.78 -12.45
C PRO A 169 -11.77 31.18 -12.97
N GLN A 170 -12.26 32.27 -12.37
CA GLN A 170 -11.94 33.63 -12.78
C GLN A 170 -10.61 34.17 -12.23
N LYS A 171 -9.97 33.49 -11.28
CA LYS A 171 -8.65 33.87 -10.76
C LYS A 171 -7.48 33.36 -11.59
N MET A 172 -7.69 32.48 -12.55
CA MET A 172 -6.62 31.93 -13.41
C MET A 172 -6.39 32.69 -14.73
N SER A 173 -7.09 33.79 -14.99
CA SER A 173 -6.95 34.54 -16.26
C SER A 173 -6.36 35.95 -16.11
N ARG A 174 -5.58 36.22 -15.04
CA ARG A 174 -4.85 37.48 -14.90
C ARG A 174 -3.46 37.23 -14.33
N GLU A 175 -2.56 36.72 -15.16
CA GLU A 175 -1.13 37.03 -15.15
C GLU A 175 -0.54 36.72 -16.52
#